data_914306f42b76c080cd49f382edf3c443
#
_entry.id   914306f42b76c080cd49f382edf3c443
#
_cell.length_a   1.000
_cell.length_b   1.000
_cell.length_c   1.000
_cell.angle_alpha   90.00
_cell.angle_beta   90.00
_cell.angle_gamma   90.00
#
_symmetry.space_group_name_H-M   'P 1'
#
loop_
_entity.id
_entity.type
_entity.pdbx_description
1 polymer ?
#
loop_
_entity_poly.entity_id
_entity_poly.type
_entity_poly.pdbx_seq_one_letter_code
_entity_poly.pdbx_strand_id
1 'polypeptide(L)'
;MSTMRSFVLASVAAAGLVGVGPAIAHHSTAAFDTGQVVKIEGTITQFRWINPHASIKLDGVSEGDAPDGLWTIEMTAPNVLINEGWTRTALQVGDKVTMFVNPLRNSVVLNDGSTGSLYVGVILKDGKTLGRTDGKGAGSSN
;
A
#
# COMPACT_ATOMS: atom_id res chain seq x y z
N MET A 1 41.92 13.39 68.71
CA MET A 1 40.66 13.95 68.29
C MET A 1 40.64 14.02 66.77
N SER A 2 40.08 13.03 66.12
CA SER A 2 40.09 12.93 64.69
C SER A 2 38.63 13.03 64.19
N THR A 3 38.34 14.07 63.45
CA THR A 3 37.04 14.29 62.81
C THR A 3 37.05 13.66 61.42
N MET A 4 36.41 12.51 61.29
CA MET A 4 36.15 11.88 59.99
C MET A 4 35.06 12.68 59.25
N ARG A 5 35.44 13.26 58.11
CA ARG A 5 34.52 13.88 57.18
C ARG A 5 34.05 12.81 56.20
N SER A 6 32.78 12.44 56.30
CA SER A 6 32.10 11.56 55.36
C SER A 6 31.83 12.32 54.04
N PHE A 7 32.42 11.88 52.96
CA PHE A 7 32.05 12.34 51.64
C PHE A 7 30.87 11.47 51.12
N VAL A 8 29.70 12.07 50.97
CA VAL A 8 28.60 11.44 50.28
C VAL A 8 28.75 11.70 48.78
N LEU A 9 29.06 10.64 48.04
CA LEU A 9 29.05 10.67 46.59
C LEU A 9 27.58 10.57 46.13
N ALA A 10 27.03 11.66 45.60
CA ALA A 10 25.76 11.67 44.91
C ALA A 10 25.98 11.19 43.46
N SER A 11 25.61 9.97 43.18
CA SER A 11 25.59 9.44 41.80
C SER A 11 24.33 9.95 41.09
N VAL A 12 24.49 10.89 40.19
CA VAL A 12 23.45 11.32 39.26
C VAL A 12 23.29 10.28 38.13
N ALA A 13 22.29 9.44 38.24
CA ALA A 13 21.89 8.57 37.13
C ALA A 13 21.17 9.39 36.07
N ALA A 14 21.88 9.74 34.99
CA ALA A 14 21.27 10.31 33.81
C ALA A 14 20.49 9.22 33.07
N ALA A 15 19.17 9.13 33.32
CA ALA A 15 18.26 8.31 32.52
C ALA A 15 18.11 8.97 31.13
N GLY A 16 18.85 8.44 30.15
CA GLY A 16 18.68 8.80 28.76
C GLY A 16 17.30 8.37 28.27
N LEU A 17 16.38 9.31 28.10
CA LEU A 17 15.12 9.09 27.35
C LEU A 17 15.54 8.86 25.89
N VAL A 18 15.63 7.60 25.49
CA VAL A 18 15.65 7.24 24.08
C VAL A 18 14.23 7.47 23.58
N GLY A 19 14.00 8.63 22.96
CA GLY A 19 12.77 8.92 22.27
C GLY A 19 12.60 7.98 21.09
N VAL A 20 11.78 6.93 21.26
CA VAL A 20 11.31 6.13 20.14
C VAL A 20 10.30 7.00 19.39
N GLY A 21 10.80 7.81 18.44
CA GLY A 21 9.93 8.49 17.50
C GLY A 21 9.09 7.47 16.75
N PRO A 22 7.82 7.78 16.41
CA PRO A 22 7.03 6.90 15.56
C PRO A 22 7.78 6.74 14.23
N ALA A 23 8.26 5.53 13.94
CA ALA A 23 8.72 5.19 12.61
C ALA A 23 7.51 5.28 11.70
N ILE A 24 7.30 6.42 11.07
CA ILE A 24 6.34 6.57 9.98
C ILE A 24 6.95 5.77 8.84
N ALA A 25 6.53 4.53 8.71
CA ALA A 25 6.80 3.73 7.53
C ALA A 25 6.02 4.39 6.37
N HIS A 26 6.62 5.42 5.79
CA HIS A 26 6.23 5.85 4.46
C HIS A 26 6.63 4.71 3.54
N HIS A 27 5.66 3.87 3.18
CA HIS A 27 5.82 2.99 2.04
C HIS A 27 6.04 3.90 0.84
N SER A 28 7.30 4.08 0.50
CA SER A 28 7.71 4.91 -0.62
C SER A 28 7.11 4.31 -1.88
N THR A 29 6.37 5.09 -2.67
CA THR A 29 5.94 4.72 -4.02
C THR A 29 7.13 4.30 -4.90
N ALA A 30 8.36 4.59 -4.48
CA ALA A 30 9.59 4.15 -5.12
C ALA A 30 9.74 2.62 -5.23
N ALA A 31 9.03 1.83 -4.41
CA ALA A 31 9.00 0.37 -4.53
C ALA A 31 8.25 -0.09 -5.79
N PHE A 32 7.37 0.75 -6.34
CA PHE A 32 6.54 0.43 -7.49
C PHE A 32 7.09 1.04 -8.77
N ASP A 33 6.90 0.36 -9.90
CA ASP A 33 7.23 0.89 -11.21
C ASP A 33 6.07 1.75 -11.74
N THR A 34 6.08 3.03 -11.38
CA THR A 34 5.03 3.97 -11.80
C THR A 34 5.06 4.31 -13.29
N GLY A 35 6.14 3.99 -13.98
CA GLY A 35 6.24 4.10 -15.44
C GLY A 35 5.48 2.99 -16.20
N GLN A 36 5.14 1.90 -15.51
CA GLN A 36 4.42 0.76 -16.06
C GLN A 36 3.02 0.67 -15.47
N VAL A 37 2.03 0.40 -16.32
CA VAL A 37 0.68 0.04 -15.89
C VAL A 37 0.34 -1.34 -16.43
N VAL A 38 -0.06 -2.24 -15.53
CA VAL A 38 -0.58 -3.56 -15.85
C VAL A 38 -2.09 -3.51 -15.74
N LYS A 39 -2.78 -3.98 -16.78
CA LYS A 39 -4.23 -4.20 -16.77
C LYS A 39 -4.51 -5.64 -16.38
N ILE A 40 -5.44 -5.85 -15.44
CA ILE A 40 -5.82 -7.16 -14.92
C ILE A 40 -7.34 -7.28 -14.97
N GLU A 41 -7.84 -8.29 -15.65
CA GLU A 41 -9.26 -8.65 -15.63
C GLU A 41 -9.48 -9.78 -14.62
N GLY A 42 -10.24 -9.53 -13.57
CA GLY A 42 -10.35 -10.52 -12.51
C GLY A 42 -11.52 -10.35 -11.58
N THR A 43 -11.52 -11.18 -10.55
CA THR A 43 -12.56 -11.26 -9.54
C THR A 43 -12.00 -10.82 -8.19
N ILE A 44 -12.72 -9.93 -7.51
CA ILE A 44 -12.37 -9.48 -6.17
C ILE A 44 -12.46 -10.63 -5.18
N THR A 45 -11.38 -10.90 -4.48
CA THR A 45 -11.33 -11.92 -3.41
C THR A 45 -11.30 -11.27 -2.02
N GLN A 46 -10.85 -10.02 -1.90
CA GLN A 46 -10.89 -9.24 -0.67
C GLN A 46 -10.89 -7.74 -0.97
N PHE A 47 -11.64 -6.96 -0.20
CA PHE A 47 -11.54 -5.51 -0.12
C PHE A 47 -11.45 -5.08 1.33
N ARG A 48 -10.33 -4.48 1.72
CA ARG A 48 -10.09 -3.98 3.08
C ARG A 48 -10.11 -2.46 3.08
N TRP A 49 -11.08 -1.91 3.79
CA TRP A 49 -11.27 -0.46 3.94
C TRP A 49 -10.84 -0.02 5.33
N ILE A 50 -9.53 0.07 5.56
CA ILE A 50 -8.92 0.35 6.87
C ILE A 50 -7.78 1.37 6.74
N ASN A 51 -7.48 2.09 7.85
CA ASN A 51 -6.29 2.91 7.98
C ASN A 51 -5.07 2.04 8.37
N PRO A 52 -3.84 2.44 7.98
CA PRO A 52 -3.50 3.64 7.21
C PRO A 52 -3.73 3.48 5.70
N HIS A 53 -3.86 2.28 5.17
CA HIS A 53 -4.00 1.98 3.76
C HIS A 53 -5.14 1.00 3.51
N ALA A 54 -6.01 1.33 2.56
CA ALA A 54 -6.94 0.35 2.01
C ALA A 54 -6.18 -0.65 1.11
N SER A 55 -6.75 -1.82 0.88
CA SER A 55 -6.15 -2.81 -0.02
C SER A 55 -7.19 -3.70 -0.67
N ILE A 56 -6.84 -4.21 -1.86
CA ILE A 56 -7.65 -5.13 -2.64
C ILE A 56 -6.84 -6.41 -2.87
N LYS A 57 -7.52 -7.57 -2.81
CA LYS A 57 -7.01 -8.80 -3.43
C LYS A 57 -7.90 -9.17 -4.60
N LEU A 58 -7.26 -9.51 -5.70
CA LEU A 58 -7.87 -9.82 -6.98
C LEU A 58 -7.25 -11.10 -7.52
N ASP A 59 -8.05 -12.02 -8.01
CA ASP A 59 -7.59 -13.17 -8.79
C ASP A 59 -7.99 -12.95 -10.25
N GLY A 60 -7.00 -12.94 -11.16
CA GLY A 60 -7.27 -12.54 -12.52
C GLY A 60 -6.18 -12.85 -13.53
N VAL A 61 -6.47 -12.44 -14.76
CA VAL A 61 -5.59 -12.57 -15.93
C VAL A 61 -5.04 -11.18 -16.27
N SER A 62 -3.73 -11.09 -16.40
CA SER A 62 -3.02 -9.84 -16.70
C SER A 62 -2.74 -9.71 -18.18
N GLU A 63 -2.66 -8.47 -18.66
CA GLU A 63 -2.16 -8.20 -20.01
C GLU A 63 -0.63 -8.17 -20.05
N GLY A 64 -0.05 -8.63 -21.17
CA GLY A 64 1.40 -8.62 -21.41
C GLY A 64 2.14 -9.75 -20.68
N ASP A 65 3.36 -9.45 -20.21
CA ASP A 65 4.25 -10.43 -19.56
C ASP A 65 4.06 -10.51 -18.04
N ALA A 66 3.05 -9.81 -17.49
CA ALA A 66 2.76 -9.84 -16.07
C ALA A 66 2.11 -11.19 -15.68
N PRO A 67 2.35 -11.72 -14.46
CA PRO A 67 1.82 -13.01 -14.06
C PRO A 67 0.31 -12.97 -13.89
N ASP A 68 -0.35 -14.07 -14.25
CA ASP A 68 -1.75 -14.33 -13.89
C ASP A 68 -1.86 -14.81 -12.44
N GLY A 69 -3.06 -14.80 -11.88
CA GLY A 69 -3.38 -15.29 -10.54
C GLY A 69 -3.64 -14.20 -9.53
N LEU A 70 -3.21 -14.43 -8.28
CA LEU A 70 -3.54 -13.58 -7.16
C LEU A 70 -2.67 -12.31 -7.10
N TRP A 71 -3.32 -11.18 -7.04
CA TRP A 71 -2.72 -9.86 -6.87
C TRP A 71 -3.12 -9.24 -5.54
N THR A 72 -2.16 -8.61 -4.86
CA THR A 72 -2.41 -7.73 -3.72
C THR A 72 -2.12 -6.29 -4.14
N ILE A 73 -3.14 -5.46 -4.08
CA ILE A 73 -3.14 -4.09 -4.58
C ILE A 73 -3.21 -3.15 -3.39
N GLU A 74 -2.12 -2.42 -3.15
CA GLU A 74 -2.06 -1.39 -2.11
C GLU A 74 -2.75 -0.11 -2.62
N MET A 75 -3.50 0.52 -1.74
CA MET A 75 -4.18 1.79 -2.01
C MET A 75 -3.73 2.84 -0.99
N THR A 76 -4.12 4.08 -1.20
CA THR A 76 -3.96 5.14 -0.19
C THR A 76 -4.96 5.01 0.96
N ALA A 77 -4.95 5.96 1.88
CA ALA A 77 -5.84 5.96 3.04
C ALA A 77 -7.31 6.20 2.64
N PRO A 78 -8.29 5.61 3.36
CA PRO A 78 -9.70 5.75 3.07
C PRO A 78 -10.21 7.20 2.95
N ASN A 79 -9.69 8.12 3.76
CA ASN A 79 -10.07 9.54 3.70
C ASN A 79 -9.65 10.23 2.38
N VAL A 80 -8.54 9.78 1.77
CA VAL A 80 -8.12 10.26 0.44
C VAL A 80 -9.00 9.64 -0.63
N LEU A 81 -9.25 8.33 -0.58
CA LEU A 81 -10.07 7.59 -1.54
C LEU A 81 -11.51 8.11 -1.63
N ILE A 82 -12.10 8.56 -0.51
CA ILE A 82 -13.44 9.19 -0.50
C ILE A 82 -13.49 10.39 -1.45
N ASN A 83 -12.45 11.22 -1.48
CA ASN A 83 -12.37 12.38 -2.36
C ASN A 83 -12.23 11.98 -3.85
N GLU A 84 -11.78 10.76 -4.11
CA GLU A 84 -11.68 10.16 -5.46
C GLU A 84 -12.95 9.39 -5.86
N GLY A 85 -14.00 9.43 -5.05
CA GLY A 85 -15.29 8.79 -5.32
C GLY A 85 -15.42 7.35 -4.83
N TRP A 86 -14.44 6.85 -4.06
CA TRP A 86 -14.52 5.55 -3.43
C TRP A 86 -15.45 5.54 -2.23
N THR A 87 -16.05 4.39 -1.98
CA THR A 87 -16.84 4.11 -0.77
C THR A 87 -16.42 2.78 -0.17
N ARG A 88 -16.73 2.56 1.10
CA ARG A 88 -16.51 1.27 1.78
C ARG A 88 -17.17 0.08 1.08
N THR A 89 -18.21 0.35 0.29
CA THR A 89 -19.01 -0.67 -0.40
C THR A 89 -18.80 -0.66 -1.92
N ALA A 90 -17.77 0.05 -2.41
CA ALA A 90 -17.51 0.16 -3.85
C ALA A 90 -17.18 -1.18 -4.50
N LEU A 91 -16.57 -2.11 -3.73
CA LEU A 91 -16.24 -3.46 -4.17
C LEU A 91 -16.78 -4.49 -3.17
N GLN A 92 -17.21 -5.62 -3.70
CA GLN A 92 -17.59 -6.80 -2.92
C GLN A 92 -16.84 -8.03 -3.43
N VAL A 93 -16.63 -9.00 -2.56
CA VAL A 93 -16.07 -10.31 -2.95
C VAL A 93 -16.97 -10.94 -4.02
N GLY A 94 -16.35 -11.40 -5.10
CA GLY A 94 -17.05 -11.94 -6.27
C GLY A 94 -17.34 -10.93 -7.39
N ASP A 95 -17.12 -9.63 -7.18
CA ASP A 95 -17.26 -8.64 -8.25
C ASP A 95 -16.18 -8.85 -9.31
N LYS A 96 -16.60 -8.85 -10.59
CA LYS A 96 -15.69 -8.85 -11.74
C LYS A 96 -15.36 -7.42 -12.11
N VAL A 97 -14.07 -7.13 -12.22
CA VAL A 97 -13.54 -5.78 -12.49
C VAL A 97 -12.37 -5.82 -13.46
N THR A 98 -12.08 -4.67 -14.05
CA THR A 98 -10.80 -4.45 -14.73
C THR A 98 -9.98 -3.49 -13.87
N MET A 99 -8.85 -3.97 -13.38
CA MET A 99 -7.96 -3.24 -12.50
C MET A 99 -6.72 -2.75 -13.26
N PHE A 100 -6.27 -1.54 -12.97
CA PHE A 100 -5.04 -0.95 -13.48
C PHE A 100 -4.11 -0.69 -12.30
N VAL A 101 -2.88 -1.21 -12.38
CA VAL A 101 -1.93 -1.19 -11.28
C VAL A 101 -0.51 -0.87 -11.75
N ASN A 102 0.30 -0.30 -10.86
CA ASN A 102 1.74 -0.26 -11.03
C ASN A 102 2.34 -1.47 -10.29
N PRO A 103 3.08 -2.36 -10.98
CA PRO A 103 3.67 -3.53 -10.34
C PRO A 103 4.82 -3.13 -9.40
N LEU A 104 5.14 -3.97 -8.42
CA LEU A 104 6.38 -3.84 -7.68
C LEU A 104 7.58 -3.97 -8.64
N ARG A 105 8.60 -3.13 -8.43
CA ARG A 105 9.89 -3.32 -9.11
C ARG A 105 10.44 -4.70 -8.75
N ASN A 106 11.04 -5.38 -9.71
CA ASN A 106 11.59 -6.74 -9.56
C ASN A 106 10.54 -7.85 -9.34
N SER A 107 9.28 -7.64 -9.70
CA SER A 107 8.21 -8.67 -9.71
C SER A 107 8.15 -9.50 -8.42
N VAL A 108 8.17 -8.84 -7.27
CA VAL A 108 8.20 -9.50 -5.96
C VAL A 108 6.87 -10.21 -5.70
N VAL A 109 6.93 -11.52 -5.49
CA VAL A 109 5.82 -12.31 -4.95
C VAL A 109 5.82 -12.17 -3.43
N LEU A 110 4.67 -11.82 -2.87
CA LEU A 110 4.49 -11.63 -1.44
C LEU A 110 4.42 -12.99 -0.70
N ASN A 111 4.51 -12.97 0.64
CA ASN A 111 4.52 -14.18 1.46
C ASN A 111 3.26 -15.05 1.31
N ASP A 112 2.15 -14.49 0.85
CA ASP A 112 0.91 -15.18 0.57
C ASP A 112 0.78 -15.70 -0.88
N GLY A 113 1.85 -15.59 -1.66
CA GLY A 113 1.90 -16.03 -3.05
C GLY A 113 1.31 -15.04 -4.05
N SER A 114 0.85 -13.87 -3.61
CA SER A 114 0.28 -12.86 -4.48
C SER A 114 1.36 -11.94 -5.09
N THR A 115 1.08 -11.38 -6.25
CA THR A 115 1.90 -10.33 -6.87
C THR A 115 1.54 -8.96 -6.27
N GLY A 116 2.53 -8.27 -5.72
CA GLY A 116 2.35 -6.95 -5.10
C GLY A 116 2.22 -5.84 -6.13
N SER A 117 1.34 -4.87 -5.88
CA SER A 117 1.13 -3.73 -6.78
C SER A 117 0.50 -2.54 -6.08
N LEU A 118 0.54 -1.37 -6.75
CA LEU A 118 -0.08 -0.14 -6.31
C LEU A 118 -1.27 0.19 -7.21
N TYR A 119 -2.38 0.59 -6.62
CA TYR A 119 -3.59 1.01 -7.32
C TYR A 119 -3.35 2.22 -8.23
N VAL A 120 -3.89 2.15 -9.44
CA VAL A 120 -3.93 3.24 -10.43
C VAL A 120 -5.37 3.59 -10.80
N GLY A 121 -6.19 2.59 -11.10
CA GLY A 121 -7.59 2.77 -11.48
C GLY A 121 -8.34 1.46 -11.57
N VAL A 122 -9.66 1.55 -11.68
CA VAL A 122 -10.55 0.39 -11.83
C VAL A 122 -11.75 0.73 -12.70
N ILE A 123 -12.18 -0.23 -13.50
CA ILE A 123 -13.50 -0.26 -14.12
C ILE A 123 -14.34 -1.26 -13.31
N LEU A 124 -15.37 -0.76 -12.65
CA LEU A 124 -16.29 -1.55 -11.83
C LEU A 124 -17.21 -2.41 -12.69
N LYS A 125 -17.90 -3.38 -12.09
CA LYS A 125 -18.83 -4.30 -12.77
C LYS A 125 -19.99 -3.60 -13.51
N ASP A 126 -20.35 -2.38 -13.11
CA ASP A 126 -21.37 -1.55 -13.74
C ASP A 126 -20.80 -0.61 -14.82
N GLY A 127 -19.50 -0.69 -15.10
CA GLY A 127 -18.80 0.15 -16.07
C GLY A 127 -18.33 1.50 -15.52
N LYS A 128 -18.67 1.85 -14.27
CA LYS A 128 -18.15 3.06 -13.64
C LYS A 128 -16.65 2.96 -13.43
N THR A 129 -15.93 4.07 -13.66
CA THR A 129 -14.49 4.16 -13.47
C THR A 129 -14.14 4.95 -12.22
N LEU A 130 -13.11 4.50 -11.51
CA LEU A 130 -12.46 5.22 -10.40
C LEU A 130 -10.96 5.23 -10.66
N GLY A 131 -10.29 6.36 -10.38
CA GLY A 131 -8.89 6.53 -10.69
C GLY A 131 -8.63 6.65 -12.19
N ARG A 132 -7.43 6.28 -12.60
CA ARG A 132 -6.94 6.40 -13.98
C ARG A 132 -7.01 5.06 -14.69
N THR A 133 -7.72 5.00 -15.82
CA THR A 133 -7.99 3.76 -16.58
C THR A 133 -7.50 3.83 -18.03
N ASP A 134 -6.62 4.79 -18.34
CA ASP A 134 -6.05 4.99 -19.68
C ASP A 134 -4.87 4.05 -20.00
N GLY A 135 -4.45 3.22 -19.04
CA GLY A 135 -3.33 2.28 -19.19
C GLY A 135 -1.96 2.94 -19.31
N LYS A 136 -1.86 4.26 -19.08
CA LYS A 136 -0.60 5.01 -19.20
C LYS A 136 0.12 5.11 -17.86
N GLY A 137 1.43 4.88 -17.85
CA GLY A 137 2.30 5.11 -16.71
C GLY A 137 2.45 6.60 -16.38
N ALA A 138 2.94 6.91 -15.18
CA ALA A 138 3.27 8.28 -14.80
C ALA A 138 4.39 8.80 -15.70
N GLY A 139 4.21 9.97 -16.31
CA GLY A 139 5.18 10.56 -17.23
C GLY A 139 5.03 10.18 -18.71
N SER A 140 4.04 9.35 -19.06
CA SER A 140 3.67 9.10 -20.45
C SER A 140 2.93 10.34 -20.99
N SER A 141 3.65 11.25 -21.64
CA SER A 141 3.05 12.34 -22.44
C SER A 141 2.54 11.77 -23.78
N ASN A 142 1.44 12.34 -24.27
CA ASN A 142 0.95 12.07 -25.62
C ASN A 142 2.00 12.41 -26.67
#